data_227e391aaecec435edb84d9615db79e7
#
_entry.id   227e391aaecec435edb84d9615db79e7
#
_cell.length_a   1.000
_cell.length_b   1.000
_cell.length_c   1.000
_cell.angle_alpha   90.00
_cell.angle_beta   90.00
_cell.angle_gamma   90.00
#
_symmetry.space_group_name_H-M   'P 1'
#
loop_
_entity.id
_entity.type
_entity.pdbx_description
1 polymer ?
#
loop_
_entity_poly.entity_id
_entity_poly.type
_entity_poly.pdbx_seq_one_letter_code
_entity_poly.pdbx_strand_id
1 'polypeptide(L)'
;MIVIDAGALVMTLTDAGRVGEVLRDRLGGERLLAPHLVDVEAASALLGRRRGGKLTDRETEQAFAALAALPLRRVEHVPFLPRVRELHSNLSAYDALYVAVAEGYDVPLVTSDGRIRDGARALRSRCVVEVFNEKTLAQANEDFAP
;
A
#
# COMPACT_ATOMS: atom_id res chain seq x y z
N MET A 1 -2.09 11.11 9.06
CA MET A 1 -1.66 11.05 7.64
C MET A 1 -0.86 9.78 7.46
N ILE A 2 -1.06 9.08 6.34
CA ILE A 2 -0.47 7.77 6.05
C ILE A 2 -0.05 7.75 4.58
N VAL A 3 1.11 7.16 4.26
CA VAL A 3 1.40 6.72 2.90
C VAL A 3 0.77 5.34 2.70
N ILE A 4 0.08 5.15 1.57
CA ILE A 4 -0.51 3.87 1.19
C ILE A 4 0.08 3.40 -0.13
N ASP A 5 0.46 2.11 -0.22
CA ASP A 5 0.89 1.52 -1.48
C ASP A 5 -0.30 1.04 -2.34
N ALA A 6 -0.01 0.73 -3.59
CA ALA A 6 -1.04 0.28 -4.54
C ALA A 6 -1.68 -1.05 -4.12
N GLY A 7 -0.92 -1.95 -3.50
CA GLY A 7 -1.42 -3.25 -3.04
C GLY A 7 -2.47 -3.09 -1.94
N ALA A 8 -2.13 -2.35 -0.87
CA ALA A 8 -3.06 -2.06 0.22
C ALA A 8 -4.27 -1.24 -0.28
N LEU A 9 -4.04 -0.28 -1.20
CA LEU A 9 -5.11 0.51 -1.78
C LEU A 9 -6.12 -0.35 -2.55
N VAL A 10 -5.66 -1.25 -3.41
CA VAL A 10 -6.53 -2.17 -4.15
C VAL A 10 -7.28 -3.11 -3.20
N MET A 11 -6.63 -3.63 -2.16
CA MET A 11 -7.30 -4.45 -1.14
C MET A 11 -8.37 -3.64 -0.40
N THR A 12 -8.10 -2.40 -0.04
CA THR A 12 -9.09 -1.51 0.60
C THR A 12 -10.34 -1.33 -0.27
N LEU A 13 -10.16 -1.20 -1.59
CA LEU A 13 -11.23 -0.96 -2.55
C LEU A 13 -12.01 -2.22 -2.95
N THR A 14 -11.38 -3.41 -2.94
CA THR A 14 -11.95 -4.61 -3.58
C THR A 14 -12.10 -5.80 -2.66
N ASP A 15 -11.44 -5.84 -1.50
CA ASP A 15 -11.52 -6.98 -0.61
C ASP A 15 -12.69 -6.85 0.37
N ALA A 16 -13.66 -7.78 0.26
CA ALA A 16 -14.78 -7.89 1.19
C ALA A 16 -14.46 -8.72 2.45
N GLY A 17 -13.26 -9.33 2.49
CA GLY A 17 -12.81 -10.18 3.60
C GLY A 17 -12.17 -9.36 4.73
N ARG A 18 -11.59 -10.09 5.67
CA ARG A 18 -11.00 -9.56 6.90
C ARG A 18 -9.88 -8.54 6.65
N VAL A 19 -9.05 -8.77 5.65
CA VAL A 19 -7.93 -7.86 5.32
C VAL A 19 -8.47 -6.50 4.88
N GLY A 20 -9.44 -6.50 3.96
CA GLY A 20 -10.08 -5.26 3.49
C GLY A 20 -10.82 -4.52 4.60
N GLU A 21 -11.50 -5.25 5.51
CA GLU A 21 -12.16 -4.66 6.68
C GLU A 21 -11.15 -3.91 7.57
N VAL A 22 -10.09 -4.59 8.00
CA VAL A 22 -9.06 -4.01 8.88
C VAL A 22 -8.33 -2.85 8.21
N LEU A 23 -8.06 -2.93 6.90
CA LEU A 23 -7.48 -1.81 6.15
C LEU A 23 -8.41 -0.61 6.14
N ARG A 24 -9.71 -0.80 5.86
CA ARG A 24 -10.69 0.32 5.90
C ARG A 24 -10.77 0.95 7.28
N ASP A 25 -10.77 0.15 8.33
CA ASP A 25 -10.77 0.66 9.72
C ASP A 25 -9.48 1.44 10.02
N ARG A 26 -8.31 0.89 9.62
CA ARG A 26 -7.01 1.56 9.84
C ARG A 26 -6.90 2.90 9.10
N LEU A 27 -7.49 2.98 7.92
CA LEU A 27 -7.44 4.18 7.08
C LEU A 27 -8.54 5.20 7.42
N GLY A 28 -9.53 4.79 8.21
CA GLY A 28 -10.66 5.64 8.59
C GLY A 28 -10.21 6.93 9.27
N GLY A 29 -10.64 8.09 8.72
CA GLY A 29 -10.27 9.41 9.22
C GLY A 29 -8.86 9.88 8.88
N GLU A 30 -8.04 9.06 8.22
CA GLU A 30 -6.68 9.41 7.84
C GLU A 30 -6.61 10.22 6.53
N ARG A 31 -5.66 11.14 6.46
CA ARG A 31 -5.29 11.77 5.19
C ARG A 31 -4.32 10.86 4.46
N LEU A 32 -4.72 10.39 3.28
CA LEU A 32 -3.94 9.46 2.48
C LEU A 32 -2.97 10.21 1.56
N LEU A 33 -1.76 9.66 1.44
CA LEU A 33 -0.66 10.16 0.64
C LEU A 33 -0.09 9.01 -0.20
N ALA A 34 0.27 9.26 -1.45
CA ALA A 34 1.01 8.30 -2.27
C ALA A 34 1.78 9.01 -3.39
N PRO A 35 2.85 8.42 -3.94
CA PRO A 35 3.43 8.91 -5.19
C PRO A 35 2.44 8.78 -6.35
N HIS A 36 2.55 9.60 -7.40
CA HIS A 36 1.70 9.51 -8.61
C HIS A 36 1.70 8.11 -9.24
N LEU A 37 2.74 7.34 -9.03
CA LEU A 37 2.86 5.94 -9.45
C LEU A 37 1.68 5.07 -9.00
N VAL A 38 1.07 5.35 -7.85
CA VAL A 38 -0.01 4.56 -7.25
C VAL A 38 -1.18 4.34 -8.20
N ASP A 39 -1.53 5.33 -9.01
CA ASP A 39 -2.69 5.23 -9.90
C ASP A 39 -2.47 4.17 -10.99
N VAL A 40 -1.27 4.12 -11.57
CA VAL A 40 -0.94 3.15 -12.64
C VAL A 40 -0.75 1.75 -12.05
N GLU A 41 -0.12 1.64 -10.90
CA GLU A 41 0.04 0.34 -10.22
C GLU A 41 -1.31 -0.22 -9.76
N ALA A 42 -2.17 0.60 -9.16
CA ALA A 42 -3.51 0.20 -8.76
C ALA A 42 -4.35 -0.21 -9.99
N ALA A 43 -4.32 0.56 -11.07
CA ALA A 43 -5.00 0.22 -12.32
C ALA A 43 -4.49 -1.13 -12.88
N SER A 44 -3.18 -1.35 -12.90
CA SER A 44 -2.56 -2.60 -13.34
C SER A 44 -3.02 -3.78 -12.48
N ALA A 45 -3.05 -3.62 -11.16
CA ALA A 45 -3.51 -4.64 -10.23
C ALA A 45 -4.99 -4.96 -10.39
N LEU A 46 -5.86 -3.96 -10.55
CA LEU A 46 -7.29 -4.15 -10.79
C LEU A 46 -7.55 -4.93 -12.09
N LEU A 47 -6.89 -4.54 -13.18
CA LEU A 47 -7.00 -5.24 -14.45
C LEU A 47 -6.42 -6.66 -14.39
N GLY A 48 -5.35 -6.87 -13.63
CA GLY A 48 -4.80 -8.20 -13.36
C GLY A 48 -5.78 -9.10 -12.60
N ARG A 49 -6.45 -8.56 -11.57
CA ARG A 49 -7.47 -9.30 -10.80
C ARG A 49 -8.70 -9.65 -11.65
N ARG A 50 -9.11 -8.75 -12.55
CA ARG A 50 -10.17 -9.02 -13.53
C ARG A 50 -9.77 -10.16 -14.47
N ARG A 51 -8.59 -10.08 -15.10
CA ARG A 51 -8.11 -11.14 -16.00
C ARG A 51 -7.99 -12.50 -15.30
N GLY A 52 -7.64 -12.50 -14.03
CA GLY A 52 -7.56 -13.70 -13.19
C GLY A 52 -8.90 -14.18 -12.62
N GLY A 53 -10.02 -13.58 -13.01
CA GLY A 53 -11.37 -13.97 -12.55
C GLY A 53 -11.66 -13.65 -11.09
N LYS A 54 -10.84 -12.80 -10.45
CA LYS A 54 -11.02 -12.36 -9.04
C LYS A 54 -11.94 -11.16 -8.91
N LEU A 55 -12.18 -10.45 -9.98
CA LEU A 55 -13.14 -9.35 -10.10
C LEU A 55 -13.94 -9.52 -11.37
N THR A 56 -15.23 -9.23 -11.29
CA THR A 56 -16.12 -9.08 -12.44
C THR A 56 -15.85 -7.75 -13.16
N ASP A 57 -16.39 -7.58 -14.36
CA ASP A 57 -16.30 -6.31 -15.09
C ASP A 57 -16.90 -5.15 -14.27
N ARG A 58 -18.07 -5.40 -13.66
CA ARG A 58 -18.78 -4.42 -12.84
C ARG A 58 -17.96 -4.01 -11.60
N GLU A 59 -17.40 -4.98 -10.88
CA GLU A 59 -16.55 -4.68 -9.71
C GLU A 59 -15.29 -3.91 -10.11
N THR A 60 -14.71 -4.26 -11.25
CA THR A 60 -13.55 -3.54 -11.80
C THR A 60 -13.89 -2.09 -12.11
N GLU A 61 -15.01 -1.85 -12.79
CA GLU A 61 -15.49 -0.49 -13.12
C GLU A 61 -15.77 0.32 -11.85
N GLN A 62 -16.42 -0.27 -10.86
CA GLN A 62 -16.66 0.36 -9.56
C GLN A 62 -15.37 0.70 -8.83
N ALA A 63 -14.36 -0.19 -8.86
CA ALA A 63 -13.07 0.05 -8.23
C ALA A 63 -12.29 1.17 -8.92
N PHE A 64 -12.34 1.26 -10.26
CA PHE A 64 -11.75 2.40 -10.99
C PHE A 64 -12.42 3.72 -10.66
N ALA A 65 -13.76 3.74 -10.58
CA ALA A 65 -14.50 4.93 -10.19
C ALA A 65 -14.15 5.36 -8.75
N ALA A 66 -14.07 4.40 -7.82
CA ALA A 66 -13.67 4.66 -6.44
C ALA A 66 -12.23 5.17 -6.33
N LEU A 67 -11.28 4.60 -7.08
CA LEU A 67 -9.90 5.07 -7.15
C LEU A 67 -9.81 6.53 -7.64
N ALA A 68 -10.57 6.87 -8.68
CA ALA A 68 -10.61 8.22 -9.22
C ALA A 68 -11.23 9.25 -8.26
N ALA A 69 -12.22 8.83 -7.47
CA ALA A 69 -12.92 9.69 -6.50
C ALA A 69 -12.22 9.77 -5.13
N LEU A 70 -11.19 8.93 -4.88
CA LEU A 70 -10.55 8.87 -3.58
C LEU A 70 -9.83 10.18 -3.24
N PRO A 71 -10.04 10.78 -2.06
CA PRO A 71 -9.33 11.96 -1.60
C PRO A 71 -7.89 11.61 -1.19
N LEU A 72 -7.09 11.18 -2.16
CA LEU A 72 -5.70 10.78 -2.04
C LEU A 72 -4.81 11.90 -2.57
N ARG A 73 -3.91 12.42 -1.73
CA ARG A 73 -2.89 13.36 -2.17
C ARG A 73 -1.77 12.61 -2.91
N ARG A 74 -1.60 12.91 -4.18
CA ARG A 74 -0.51 12.40 -5.00
C ARG A 74 0.68 13.35 -4.93
N VAL A 75 1.88 12.80 -4.81
CA VAL A 75 3.14 13.56 -4.73
C VAL A 75 4.09 13.21 -5.86
N GLU A 76 4.91 14.17 -6.26
CA GLU A 76 5.90 13.99 -7.30
C GLU A 76 7.03 13.05 -6.88
N HIS A 77 7.63 12.34 -7.83
CA HIS A 77 8.67 11.36 -7.60
C HIS A 77 10.07 11.97 -7.49
N VAL A 78 10.33 12.98 -8.30
CA VAL A 78 11.69 13.51 -8.52
C VAL A 78 12.40 13.89 -7.22
N PRO A 79 11.76 14.56 -6.24
CA PRO A 79 12.42 14.90 -4.98
C PRO A 79 12.90 13.69 -4.16
N PHE A 80 12.32 12.51 -4.39
CA PHE A 80 12.61 11.29 -3.63
C PHE A 80 13.61 10.35 -4.32
N LEU A 81 13.93 10.57 -5.60
CA LEU A 81 14.83 9.69 -6.36
C LEU A 81 16.20 9.49 -5.74
N PRO A 82 16.85 10.48 -5.11
CA PRO A 82 18.12 10.25 -4.39
C PRO A 82 17.94 9.18 -3.30
N ARG A 83 16.85 9.25 -2.51
CA ARG A 83 16.59 8.26 -1.45
C ARG A 83 16.22 6.90 -2.01
N VAL A 84 15.46 6.84 -3.10
CA VAL A 84 15.17 5.59 -3.83
C VAL A 84 16.45 4.87 -4.21
N ARG A 85 17.45 5.60 -4.74
CA ARG A 85 18.76 5.04 -5.08
C ARG A 85 19.47 4.42 -3.88
N GLU A 86 19.38 5.03 -2.70
CA GLU A 86 20.00 4.49 -1.47
C GLU A 86 19.28 3.21 -0.98
N LEU A 87 17.96 3.11 -1.18
CA LEU A 87 17.13 2.00 -0.72
C LEU A 87 17.09 0.79 -1.68
N HIS A 88 17.67 0.88 -2.88
CA HIS A 88 17.47 -0.10 -3.94
C HIS A 88 18.10 -1.48 -3.69
N SER A 89 19.03 -1.61 -2.73
CA SER A 89 19.73 -2.87 -2.47
C SER A 89 18.79 -4.01 -2.06
N ASN A 90 17.70 -3.69 -1.36
CA ASN A 90 16.74 -4.67 -0.82
C ASN A 90 15.29 -4.37 -1.21
N LEU A 91 15.06 -3.31 -1.98
CA LEU A 91 13.74 -2.89 -2.43
C LEU A 91 13.77 -2.63 -3.94
N SER A 92 12.67 -2.95 -4.62
CA SER A 92 12.48 -2.47 -5.99
C SER A 92 12.43 -0.93 -6.01
N ALA A 93 12.66 -0.30 -7.15
CA ALA A 93 12.54 1.16 -7.26
C ALA A 93 11.13 1.64 -6.91
N TYR A 94 10.11 0.84 -7.21
CA TYR A 94 8.71 1.12 -6.87
C TYR A 94 8.50 1.10 -5.36
N ASP A 95 8.89 0.02 -4.67
CA ASP A 95 8.75 -0.12 -3.22
C ASP A 95 9.59 0.92 -2.46
N ALA A 96 10.82 1.16 -2.92
CA ALA A 96 11.72 2.16 -2.37
C ALA A 96 11.11 3.58 -2.46
N LEU A 97 10.34 3.88 -3.50
CA LEU A 97 9.68 5.18 -3.65
C LEU A 97 8.62 5.40 -2.57
N TYR A 98 7.79 4.39 -2.27
CA TYR A 98 6.81 4.49 -1.18
C TYR A 98 7.48 4.69 0.18
N VAL A 99 8.56 3.95 0.45
CA VAL A 99 9.35 4.11 1.68
C VAL A 99 9.98 5.51 1.74
N ALA A 100 10.58 6.00 0.65
CA ALA A 100 11.19 7.32 0.59
C ALA A 100 10.18 8.45 0.82
N VAL A 101 8.96 8.32 0.26
CA VAL A 101 7.88 9.27 0.49
C VAL A 101 7.45 9.25 1.96
N ALA A 102 7.27 8.07 2.55
CA ALA A 102 6.90 7.94 3.96
C ALA A 102 7.96 8.56 4.90
N GLU A 103 9.24 8.30 4.63
CA GLU A 103 10.35 8.94 5.36
C GLU A 103 10.36 10.47 5.20
N GLY A 104 10.14 10.96 3.98
CA GLY A 104 10.16 12.39 3.67
C GLY A 104 9.05 13.19 4.34
N TYR A 105 7.91 12.55 4.55
CA TYR A 105 6.76 13.15 5.25
C TYR A 105 6.69 12.77 6.75
N ASP A 106 7.60 11.92 7.21
CA ASP A 106 7.64 11.41 8.59
C ASP A 106 6.30 10.79 9.04
N VAL A 107 5.78 9.89 8.19
CA VAL A 107 4.49 9.20 8.41
C VAL A 107 4.64 7.69 8.14
N PRO A 108 3.76 6.84 8.69
CA PRO A 108 3.81 5.41 8.41
C PRO A 108 3.44 5.09 6.96
N LEU A 109 3.97 3.98 6.47
CA LEU A 109 3.60 3.33 5.22
C LEU A 109 2.68 2.14 5.52
N VAL A 110 1.49 2.14 4.96
CA VAL A 110 0.56 1.02 4.98
C VAL A 110 0.69 0.22 3.68
N THR A 111 0.95 -1.08 3.79
CA THR A 111 1.15 -1.99 2.67
C THR A 111 0.49 -3.35 2.91
N SER A 112 0.21 -4.10 1.87
CA SER A 112 -0.13 -5.53 1.94
C SER A 112 1.08 -6.45 1.76
N ASP A 113 2.24 -5.92 1.39
CA ASP A 113 3.47 -6.67 1.10
C ASP A 113 4.48 -6.62 2.25
N GLY A 114 4.63 -7.74 2.95
CA GLY A 114 5.62 -7.87 4.04
C GLY A 114 7.08 -7.70 3.61
N ARG A 115 7.39 -7.92 2.32
CA ARG A 115 8.76 -7.76 1.80
C ARG A 115 9.23 -6.32 1.88
N ILE A 116 8.32 -5.35 1.75
CA ILE A 116 8.64 -3.92 1.91
C ILE A 116 9.13 -3.63 3.33
N ARG A 117 8.45 -4.16 4.35
CA ARG A 117 8.86 -4.03 5.75
C ARG A 117 10.24 -4.65 5.99
N ASP A 118 10.43 -5.87 5.48
CA ASP A 118 11.67 -6.62 5.70
C ASP A 118 12.86 -5.94 4.99
N GLY A 119 12.64 -5.45 3.76
CA GLY A 119 13.63 -4.65 3.02
C GLY A 119 13.97 -3.33 3.71
N ALA A 120 12.97 -2.59 4.16
CA ALA A 120 13.15 -1.34 4.89
C ALA A 120 13.95 -1.55 6.20
N ARG A 121 13.65 -2.62 6.96
CA ARG A 121 14.38 -2.99 8.17
C ARG A 121 15.85 -3.34 7.89
N ALA A 122 16.11 -4.14 6.84
CA ALA A 122 17.47 -4.51 6.44
C ALA A 122 18.33 -3.29 6.09
N LEU A 123 17.71 -2.25 5.54
CA LEU A 123 18.33 -0.97 5.19
C LEU A 123 18.33 0.05 6.33
N ARG A 124 17.89 -0.33 7.53
CA ARG A 124 17.75 0.56 8.70
C ARG A 124 16.96 1.83 8.37
N SER A 125 15.95 1.71 7.52
CA SER A 125 15.00 2.79 7.24
C SER A 125 14.30 3.22 8.53
N ARG A 126 14.08 4.51 8.68
CA ARG A 126 13.28 5.07 9.78
C ARG A 126 11.77 4.98 9.53
N CYS A 127 11.36 4.53 8.35
CA CYS A 127 9.96 4.37 8.00
C CYS A 127 9.30 3.29 8.85
N VAL A 128 8.20 3.61 9.50
CA VAL A 128 7.32 2.63 10.13
C VAL A 128 6.47 1.98 9.04
N VAL A 129 6.66 0.69 8.79
CA VAL A 129 5.89 -0.06 7.78
C VAL A 129 4.88 -0.95 8.47
N GLU A 130 3.61 -0.66 8.26
CA GLU A 130 2.46 -1.42 8.75
C GLU A 130 1.98 -2.38 7.65
N VAL A 131 2.01 -3.69 7.92
CA VAL A 131 1.67 -4.72 6.93
C VAL A 131 0.32 -5.35 7.26
N PHE A 132 -0.60 -5.31 6.30
CA PHE A 132 -1.94 -5.89 6.41
C PHE A 132 -2.17 -6.95 5.33
N ASN A 133 -2.03 -8.21 5.71
CA ASN A 133 -2.33 -9.37 4.89
C ASN A 133 -2.81 -10.53 5.78
N GLU A 134 -3.30 -11.60 5.18
CA GLU A 134 -3.83 -12.75 5.92
C GLU A 134 -2.82 -13.32 6.93
N LYS A 135 -1.54 -13.38 6.57
CA LYS A 135 -0.48 -13.90 7.43
C LYS A 135 -0.29 -13.03 8.68
N THR A 136 -0.21 -11.72 8.53
CA THR A 136 -0.03 -10.81 9.68
C THR A 136 -1.26 -10.76 10.58
N LEU A 137 -2.46 -10.88 10.02
CA LEU A 137 -3.70 -10.93 10.79
C LEU A 137 -3.87 -12.26 11.53
N ALA A 138 -3.42 -13.37 10.95
CA ALA A 138 -3.42 -14.67 11.64
C ALA A 138 -2.45 -14.66 12.85
N GLN A 139 -1.25 -14.13 12.68
CA GLN A 139 -0.27 -14.01 13.76
C GLN A 139 -0.80 -13.14 14.92
N ALA A 140 -1.43 -12.01 14.61
CA ALA A 140 -2.00 -11.15 15.65
C ALA A 140 -3.09 -11.87 16.48
N ASN A 141 -3.88 -12.74 15.86
CA ASN A 141 -4.89 -13.52 16.58
C ASN A 141 -4.28 -14.60 17.49
N GLU A 142 -3.15 -15.21 17.11
CA GLU A 142 -2.43 -16.19 17.91
C GLU A 142 -1.78 -15.56 19.16
N ASP A 143 -1.26 -14.34 19.03
CA ASP A 143 -0.63 -13.60 20.14
C ASP A 143 -1.65 -13.13 21.21
N PHE A 144 -2.94 -13.09 20.88
CA PHE A 144 -4.04 -12.72 21.79
C PHE A 144 -4.94 -13.90 22.19
N ALA A 145 -4.61 -15.13 21.80
CA ALA A 145 -5.32 -16.32 22.28
C ALA A 145 -5.00 -16.56 23.77
N PRO A 146 -6.00 -16.78 24.64
CA PRO A 146 -5.81 -16.96 26.07
C PRO A 146 -5.08 -18.25 26.42
#